data_5175182a718fe350a02502f572e2db96
#
_entry.id   5175182a718fe350a02502f572e2db96
#
_cell.length_a   1.000
_cell.length_b   1.000
_cell.length_c   1.000
_cell.angle_alpha   90.00
_cell.angle_beta   90.00
_cell.angle_gamma   90.00
#
_symmetry.space_group_name_H-M   'P 1'
#
loop_
_entity.id
_entity.type
_entity.pdbx_description
1 polymer ?
#
loop_
_entity_poly.entity_id
_entity_poly.type
_entity_poly.pdbx_seq_one_letter_code
_entity_poly.pdbx_strand_id
1 'polypeptide(L)'
;KNSFYRLAERVLGIKENDIIEFFGAVEHPILYCDCKEHHFHVPAYSRVIIRDVDTLEPLENGKPGLVNLITPMVKATPILSVMTDDLGVLHNGDECPCGLKTPFLEIVGRVAPEDIKTCAAGAEEIIRGLNV
;
A
#
# COMPACT_ATOMS: atom_id res chain seq x y z
N LYS A 1 -12.95 -3.62 2.92
CA LYS A 1 -12.48 -4.93 2.48
C LYS A 1 -13.61 -5.98 2.52
N ASN A 2 -14.25 -6.29 3.64
CA ASN A 2 -15.23 -7.37 3.82
C ASN A 2 -16.44 -7.34 2.86
N SER A 3 -16.89 -6.15 2.44
CA SER A 3 -17.98 -6.02 1.45
C SER A 3 -17.52 -6.40 0.04
N PHE A 4 -16.26 -6.12 -0.30
CA PHE A 4 -15.66 -6.49 -1.58
C PHE A 4 -15.49 -8.02 -1.69
N TYR A 5 -14.96 -8.67 -0.68
CA TYR A 5 -14.78 -10.14 -0.67
C TYR A 5 -16.12 -10.87 -0.80
N ARG A 6 -17.15 -10.44 -0.06
CA ARG A 6 -18.51 -10.99 -0.21
C ARG A 6 -19.11 -10.77 -1.59
N LEU A 7 -18.80 -9.64 -2.23
CA LEU A 7 -19.24 -9.38 -3.60
C LEU A 7 -18.52 -10.31 -4.59
N ALA A 8 -17.19 -10.46 -4.47
CA ALA A 8 -16.39 -11.34 -5.32
C ALA A 8 -16.85 -12.80 -5.20
N GLU A 9 -17.09 -13.28 -3.99
CA GLU A 9 -17.62 -14.64 -3.78
C GLU A 9 -18.99 -14.82 -4.41
N ARG A 10 -19.90 -13.87 -4.21
CA ARG A 10 -21.27 -13.95 -4.75
C ARG A 10 -21.32 -13.89 -6.28
N VAL A 11 -20.46 -13.06 -6.92
CA VAL A 11 -20.54 -12.81 -8.37
C VAL A 11 -19.61 -13.72 -9.16
N LEU A 12 -18.41 -13.98 -8.63
CA LEU A 12 -17.36 -14.70 -9.31
C LEU A 12 -17.10 -16.11 -8.73
N GLY A 13 -17.68 -16.41 -7.57
CA GLY A 13 -17.43 -17.68 -6.87
C GLY A 13 -16.03 -17.79 -6.26
N ILE A 14 -15.29 -16.66 -6.18
CA ILE A 14 -13.92 -16.60 -5.64
C ILE A 14 -14.00 -16.36 -4.14
N LYS A 15 -13.41 -17.25 -3.35
CA LYS A 15 -13.38 -17.10 -1.89
C LYS A 15 -12.33 -16.08 -1.46
N GLU A 16 -12.52 -15.47 -0.30
CA GLU A 16 -11.58 -14.50 0.29
C GLU A 16 -10.13 -15.01 0.31
N ASN A 17 -9.91 -16.26 0.71
CA ASN A 17 -8.59 -16.89 0.77
C ASN A 17 -7.90 -17.08 -0.60
N ASP A 18 -8.63 -16.96 -1.69
CA ASP A 18 -8.13 -17.08 -3.06
C ASP A 18 -7.88 -15.70 -3.69
N ILE A 19 -8.12 -14.61 -2.94
CA ILE A 19 -7.91 -13.24 -3.36
C ILE A 19 -6.58 -12.75 -2.80
N ILE A 20 -5.71 -12.24 -3.69
CA ILE A 20 -4.44 -11.61 -3.31
C ILE A 20 -4.55 -10.12 -3.60
N GLU A 21 -4.28 -9.30 -2.61
CA GLU A 21 -4.19 -7.86 -2.74
C GLU A 21 -2.74 -7.42 -2.93
N PHE A 22 -2.56 -6.28 -3.60
CA PHE A 22 -1.27 -5.65 -3.78
C PHE A 22 -1.32 -4.19 -3.36
N PHE A 23 -0.27 -3.76 -2.69
CA PHE A 23 0.04 -2.35 -2.49
C PHE A 23 1.30 -1.99 -3.28
N GLY A 24 1.32 -0.82 -3.91
CA GLY A 24 2.49 -0.31 -4.62
C GLY A 24 2.27 1.11 -5.15
N ALA A 25 3.36 1.79 -5.46
CA ALA A 25 3.37 3.09 -6.11
C ALA A 25 4.00 2.96 -7.50
N VAL A 26 3.49 3.70 -8.49
CA VAL A 26 4.02 3.66 -9.88
C VAL A 26 5.51 4.03 -9.92
N GLU A 27 5.91 4.95 -9.05
CA GLU A 27 7.29 5.43 -8.92
C GLU A 27 8.21 4.42 -8.23
N HIS A 28 7.64 3.39 -7.59
CA HIS A 28 8.37 2.37 -6.85
C HIS A 28 7.93 0.98 -7.33
N PRO A 29 8.65 0.34 -8.26
CA PRO A 29 8.20 -0.84 -8.99
C PRO A 29 8.26 -2.13 -8.17
N ILE A 30 7.95 -2.05 -6.90
CA ILE A 30 7.83 -3.19 -5.98
C ILE A 30 6.38 -3.32 -5.56
N LEU A 31 5.83 -4.51 -5.73
CA LEU A 31 4.51 -4.87 -5.23
C LEU A 31 4.64 -5.53 -3.87
N TYR A 32 3.95 -4.99 -2.90
CA TYR A 32 3.81 -5.56 -1.57
C TYR A 32 2.56 -6.43 -1.58
N CYS A 33 2.77 -7.74 -1.69
CA CYS A 33 1.67 -8.70 -1.69
C CYS A 33 1.19 -8.96 -0.27
N ASP A 34 -0.11 -9.13 -0.12
CA ASP A 34 -0.66 -9.53 1.16
C ASP A 34 -0.41 -11.03 1.45
N CYS A 35 -0.50 -11.38 2.71
CA CYS A 35 -0.55 -12.77 3.19
C CYS A 35 -2.01 -13.19 3.45
N LYS A 36 -2.21 -14.42 3.89
CA LYS A 36 -3.55 -14.96 4.23
C LYS A 36 -4.30 -14.16 5.32
N GLU A 37 -3.61 -13.31 6.07
CA GLU A 37 -4.19 -12.39 7.05
C GLU A 37 -4.41 -10.97 6.47
N HIS A 38 -4.23 -10.83 5.14
CA HIS A 38 -4.35 -9.56 4.40
C HIS A 38 -3.42 -8.44 4.91
N HIS A 39 -2.19 -8.83 5.32
CA HIS A 39 -1.12 -7.92 5.69
C HIS A 39 -0.07 -7.85 4.58
N PHE A 40 0.32 -6.64 4.16
CA PHE A 40 1.32 -6.41 3.10
C PHE A 40 2.73 -6.59 3.63
N HIS A 41 3.30 -7.78 3.51
CA HIS A 41 4.65 -8.06 3.97
C HIS A 41 5.70 -7.37 3.08
N VAL A 42 6.71 -6.79 3.73
CA VAL A 42 7.83 -6.13 3.05
C VAL A 42 8.78 -7.19 2.49
N PRO A 43 8.97 -7.26 1.16
CA PRO A 43 9.87 -8.25 0.57
C PRO A 43 11.34 -7.93 0.91
N ALA A 44 12.21 -8.96 0.87
CA ALA A 44 13.62 -8.85 1.26
C ALA A 44 14.44 -7.85 0.42
N TYR A 45 13.98 -7.52 -0.78
CA TYR A 45 14.62 -6.56 -1.70
C TYR A 45 14.01 -5.14 -1.61
N SER A 46 13.23 -4.89 -0.58
CA SER A 46 12.65 -3.58 -0.29
C SER A 46 12.71 -3.26 1.20
N ARG A 47 12.59 -1.99 1.53
CA ARG A 47 12.45 -1.50 2.89
C ARG A 47 11.36 -0.44 2.95
N VAL A 48 10.59 -0.45 4.01
CA VAL A 48 9.62 0.59 4.34
C VAL A 48 10.11 1.33 5.58
N ILE A 49 10.02 2.66 5.55
CA ILE A 49 10.22 3.51 6.71
C ILE A 49 8.96 4.36 6.86
N ILE A 50 8.42 4.39 8.06
CA ILE A 50 7.35 5.34 8.38
C ILE A 50 7.99 6.61 8.91
N ARG A 51 7.54 7.76 8.37
CA ARG A 51 8.10 9.07 8.74
C ARG A 51 7.04 9.96 9.35
N ASP A 52 7.48 10.75 10.30
CA ASP A 52 6.66 11.80 10.88
C ASP A 52 6.21 12.79 9.80
N VAL A 53 4.94 13.23 9.86
CA VAL A 53 4.33 14.08 8.81
C VAL A 53 4.88 15.50 8.78
N ASP A 54 5.39 16.00 9.91
CA ASP A 54 5.88 17.38 10.05
C ASP A 54 7.40 17.46 9.90
N THR A 55 8.10 16.54 10.59
CA THR A 55 9.58 16.57 10.67
C THR A 55 10.26 15.68 9.63
N LEU A 56 9.54 14.73 9.04
CA LEU A 56 10.02 13.67 8.16
C LEU A 56 11.06 12.73 8.80
N GLU A 57 11.23 12.80 10.11
CA GLU A 57 12.11 11.90 10.84
C GLU A 57 11.52 10.48 10.87
N PRO A 58 12.36 9.43 10.86
CA PRO A 58 11.89 8.06 10.97
C PRO A 58 11.17 7.80 12.29
N LEU A 59 10.03 7.14 12.22
CA LEU A 59 9.27 6.69 13.38
C LEU A 59 9.57 5.23 13.71
N GLU A 60 9.39 4.86 14.96
CA GLU A 60 9.42 3.46 15.40
C GLU A 60 8.21 2.70 14.84
N ASN A 61 8.37 1.38 14.70
CA ASN A 61 7.27 0.49 14.28
C ASN A 61 6.07 0.63 15.22
N GLY A 62 4.87 0.50 14.67
CA GLY A 62 3.62 0.68 15.38
C GLY A 62 3.09 2.12 15.42
N LYS A 63 3.85 3.10 14.93
CA LYS A 63 3.40 4.50 14.85
C LYS A 63 2.91 4.84 13.43
N PRO A 64 1.79 5.58 13.29
CA PRO A 64 1.31 6.04 11.99
C PRO A 64 2.11 7.22 11.47
N GLY A 65 2.34 7.28 10.16
CA GLY A 65 3.02 8.37 9.49
C GLY A 65 3.08 8.17 7.97
N LEU A 66 3.85 9.00 7.28
CA LEU A 66 4.06 8.93 5.83
C LEU A 66 4.87 7.69 5.45
N VAL A 67 4.42 7.01 4.41
CA VAL A 67 5.10 5.80 3.90
C VAL A 67 6.25 6.18 2.99
N ASN A 68 7.47 5.80 3.36
CA ASN A 68 8.66 5.94 2.53
C ASN A 68 9.13 4.55 2.07
N LEU A 69 9.12 4.35 0.76
CA LEU A 69 9.47 3.08 0.11
C LEU A 69 10.90 3.15 -0.42
N ILE A 70 11.71 2.11 -0.17
CA ILE A 70 13.11 2.06 -0.56
C ILE A 70 13.40 0.73 -1.25
N THR A 71 14.09 0.76 -2.40
CA THR A 71 14.56 -0.44 -3.09
C THR A 71 15.84 -0.19 -3.88
N PRO A 72 16.82 -1.10 -3.86
CA PRO A 72 18.00 -1.05 -4.72
C PRO A 72 17.77 -1.66 -6.12
N MET A 73 16.54 -2.15 -6.42
CA MET A 73 16.26 -2.90 -7.64
C MET A 73 16.20 -2.02 -8.90
N VAL A 74 15.94 -0.72 -8.75
CA VAL A 74 15.83 0.23 -9.87
C VAL A 74 17.22 0.73 -10.25
N LYS A 75 17.71 0.29 -11.40
CA LYS A 75 19.05 0.67 -11.90
C LYS A 75 19.01 1.68 -13.05
N ALA A 76 17.93 1.72 -13.82
CA ALA A 76 17.81 2.59 -14.99
C ALA A 76 17.54 4.06 -14.63
N THR A 77 16.88 4.29 -13.49
CA THR A 77 16.58 5.61 -12.96
C THR A 77 16.93 5.62 -11.48
N PRO A 78 17.60 6.65 -10.96
CA PRO A 78 18.10 6.65 -9.56
C PRO A 78 16.96 6.90 -8.55
N ILE A 79 15.88 6.16 -8.64
CA ILE A 79 14.74 6.20 -7.72
C ILE A 79 14.96 5.15 -6.63
N LEU A 80 15.87 5.44 -5.72
CA LEU A 80 16.18 4.53 -4.62
C LEU A 80 15.17 4.64 -3.46
N SER A 81 14.58 5.82 -3.29
CA SER A 81 13.68 6.14 -2.18
C SER A 81 12.54 7.02 -2.68
N VAL A 82 11.32 6.59 -2.42
CA VAL A 82 10.09 7.31 -2.78
C VAL A 82 9.31 7.61 -1.51
N MET A 83 9.03 8.88 -1.28
CA MET A 83 8.05 9.30 -0.28
C MET A 83 6.68 9.31 -0.96
N THR A 84 5.73 8.57 -0.40
CA THR A 84 4.36 8.57 -0.90
C THR A 84 3.48 9.51 -0.10
N ASP A 85 2.29 9.82 -0.62
CA ASP A 85 1.25 10.55 0.11
C ASP A 85 0.39 9.59 0.97
N ASP A 86 0.78 8.31 1.05
CA ASP A 86 0.04 7.34 1.83
C ASP A 86 0.47 7.40 3.30
N LEU A 87 -0.53 7.33 4.18
CA LEU A 87 -0.34 7.12 5.61
C LEU A 87 -0.38 5.62 5.90
N GLY A 88 0.58 5.16 6.66
CA GLY A 88 0.65 3.76 7.05
C GLY A 88 1.30 3.55 8.40
N VAL A 89 1.23 2.31 8.85
CA VAL A 89 1.91 1.81 10.05
C VAL A 89 2.75 0.62 9.64
N LEU A 90 4.01 0.60 10.05
CA LEU A 90 4.88 -0.57 9.88
C LEU A 90 4.86 -1.39 11.17
N HIS A 91 4.48 -2.65 11.06
CA HIS A 91 4.44 -3.60 12.17
C HIS A 91 5.60 -4.59 12.09
N ASN A 92 5.96 -5.18 13.22
CA ASN A 92 6.97 -6.24 13.24
C ASN A 92 6.38 -7.55 12.68
N GLY A 93 7.22 -8.36 12.01
CA GLY A 93 6.75 -9.58 11.37
C GLY A 93 6.22 -10.64 12.33
N ASP A 94 6.70 -10.65 13.57
CA ASP A 94 6.24 -11.57 14.61
C ASP A 94 4.84 -11.25 15.14
N GLU A 95 4.32 -10.07 14.86
CA GLU A 95 2.94 -9.68 15.17
C GLU A 95 1.93 -10.28 14.17
N CYS A 96 2.39 -10.80 13.02
CA CYS A 96 1.50 -11.41 12.03
C CYS A 96 1.30 -12.92 12.26
N PRO A 97 0.06 -13.39 12.43
CA PRO A 97 -0.23 -14.82 12.64
C PRO A 97 0.10 -15.71 11.43
N CYS A 98 0.36 -15.14 10.24
CA CYS A 98 0.69 -15.90 9.04
C CYS A 98 2.01 -16.70 9.16
N GLY A 99 2.90 -16.29 10.08
CA GLY A 99 4.20 -16.92 10.34
C GLY A 99 5.38 -16.32 9.56
N LEU A 100 5.15 -15.38 8.63
CA LEU A 100 6.22 -14.64 7.98
C LEU A 100 6.90 -13.70 9.00
N LYS A 101 8.23 -13.62 8.94
CA LYS A 101 9.04 -12.83 9.88
C LYS A 101 9.42 -11.44 9.35
N THR A 102 9.13 -11.17 8.09
CA THR A 102 9.35 -9.83 7.53
C THR A 102 8.31 -8.85 8.07
N PRO A 103 8.68 -7.59 8.33
CA PRO A 103 7.72 -6.55 8.70
C PRO A 103 6.56 -6.48 7.72
N PHE A 104 5.41 -6.00 8.17
CA PHE A 104 4.27 -5.77 7.30
C PHE A 104 3.74 -4.34 7.43
N LEU A 105 3.25 -3.83 6.31
CA LEU A 105 2.70 -2.50 6.17
C LEU A 105 1.17 -2.55 6.23
N GLU A 106 0.59 -1.69 7.04
CA GLU A 106 -0.83 -1.38 7.06
C GLU A 106 -1.04 0.01 6.46
N ILE A 107 -1.89 0.13 5.43
CA ILE A 107 -2.27 1.41 4.85
C ILE A 107 -3.50 1.93 5.56
N VAL A 108 -3.36 3.07 6.21
CA VAL A 108 -4.41 3.71 7.00
C VAL A 108 -5.24 4.69 6.17
N GLY A 109 -4.58 5.36 5.21
CA GLY A 109 -5.23 6.35 4.37
C GLY A 109 -4.27 7.06 3.45
N ARG A 110 -4.69 8.19 2.93
CA ARG A 110 -3.85 9.05 2.09
C ARG A 110 -3.96 10.50 2.56
N VAL A 111 -2.81 11.17 2.66
CA VAL A 111 -2.76 12.62 2.83
C VAL A 111 -2.98 13.22 1.44
N ALA A 112 -4.23 13.52 1.09
CA ALA A 112 -4.51 14.29 -0.10
C ALA A 112 -4.77 15.74 0.31
N PRO A 113 -4.10 16.74 -0.28
CA PRO A 113 -4.68 18.07 -0.39
C PRO A 113 -6.08 17.91 -1.03
N GLU A 114 -7.07 18.67 -0.57
CA GLU A 114 -8.46 18.56 -1.02
C GLU A 114 -8.63 18.63 -2.55
N ASP A 115 -7.60 19.11 -3.28
CA ASP A 115 -7.58 19.31 -4.73
C ASP A 115 -6.79 18.25 -5.53
N ILE A 116 -6.12 17.27 -4.92
CA ILE A 116 -5.41 16.24 -5.68
C ILE A 116 -6.36 15.11 -6.05
N LYS A 117 -6.84 15.17 -7.29
CA LYS A 117 -7.61 14.09 -7.91
C LYS A 117 -6.68 12.89 -8.16
N THR A 118 -6.99 11.76 -7.53
CA THR A 118 -6.34 10.49 -7.89
C THR A 118 -6.62 10.13 -9.34
N CYS A 119 -5.77 9.31 -9.98
CA CYS A 119 -6.03 8.81 -11.34
C CYS A 119 -7.41 8.19 -11.48
N ALA A 120 -7.90 7.49 -10.45
CA ALA A 120 -9.25 6.92 -10.42
C ALA A 120 -10.34 8.00 -10.39
N ALA A 121 -10.16 9.06 -9.60
CA ALA A 121 -11.11 10.20 -9.57
C ALA A 121 -11.11 10.98 -10.89
N GLY A 122 -9.95 11.14 -11.53
CA GLY A 122 -9.84 11.74 -12.85
C GLY A 122 -10.55 10.91 -13.93
N ALA A 123 -10.43 9.59 -13.90
CA ALA A 123 -11.13 8.69 -14.80
C ALA A 123 -12.67 8.75 -14.60
N GLU A 124 -13.13 8.80 -13.35
CA GLU A 124 -14.55 8.91 -13.03
C GLU A 124 -15.16 10.23 -13.54
N GLU A 125 -14.42 11.34 -13.46
CA GLU A 125 -14.86 12.64 -13.98
C GLU A 125 -14.92 12.64 -15.51
N ILE A 126 -13.97 12.01 -16.19
CA ILE A 126 -13.98 11.82 -17.65
C ILE A 126 -15.19 10.98 -18.06
N ILE A 127 -15.48 9.88 -17.36
CA ILE A 127 -16.63 9.02 -17.62
C ILE A 127 -17.95 9.77 -17.40
N ARG A 128 -18.07 10.56 -16.34
CA ARG A 128 -19.24 11.42 -16.08
C ARG A 128 -19.41 12.53 -17.12
N GLY A 129 -18.30 13.06 -17.65
CA GLY A 129 -18.30 14.09 -18.70
C GLY A 129 -18.65 13.54 -20.10
N LEU A 130 -18.48 12.25 -20.31
CA LEU A 130 -18.84 11.54 -21.53
C LEU A 130 -20.32 11.14 -21.62
N ASN A 131 -21.18 11.69 -20.75
CA ASN A 131 -22.61 11.37 -20.75
C ASN A 131 -23.14 11.05 -22.16
N VAL A 132 -23.14 9.77 -22.48
CA VAL A 132 -23.91 9.14 -23.53
C VAL A 132 -25.09 8.44 -22.85
#